data_b6b35579259627401feaf70c8030eff8
#
_entry.id   b6b35579259627401feaf70c8030eff8
#
_cell.length_a   1.000
_cell.length_b   1.000
_cell.length_c   1.000
_cell.angle_alpha   90.00
_cell.angle_beta   90.00
_cell.angle_gamma   90.00
#
_symmetry.space_group_name_H-M   'P 1'
#
loop_
_entity.id
_entity.type
_entity.pdbx_description
1 polymer ?
#
loop_
_entity_poly.entity_id
_entity_poly.type
_entity_poly.pdbx_seq_one_letter_code
_entity_poly.pdbx_strand_id
1 'polypeptide(L)'
;FKILNRSMSLYPDSYYAASLDKSKTSSSTLNEEHPCDLCVIGGGFTGLSTAIESAKKGLKVILLEQNIIGWGASGRNGGQIWNDVAWGIDVIEKKYGESLAMKMWNISQSAVDLIDERVAEFEINCDKRNGGIHAATSANKMKEYENDSIYKRNKYGYEQLEILDRKEVSYEIGSKLYYGGILDRGAGHLHPLKYCLGLM
;
A
#
# COMPACT_ATOMS: atom_id res chain seq x y z
N PHE A 1 2.40 -19.50 9.87
CA PHE A 1 2.21 -18.94 11.23
C PHE A 1 0.76 -19.15 11.71
N LYS A 2 0.51 -19.09 13.02
CA LYS A 2 -0.81 -19.27 13.61
C LYS A 2 -1.38 -17.91 14.02
N ILE A 3 -2.66 -17.65 13.70
CA ILE A 3 -3.38 -16.44 14.06
C ILE A 3 -4.41 -16.78 15.14
N LEU A 4 -4.40 -16.00 16.21
CA LEU A 4 -5.31 -16.14 17.34
C LEU A 4 -5.97 -14.79 17.61
N ASN A 5 -7.29 -14.78 17.86
CA ASN A 5 -8.02 -13.57 18.26
C ASN A 5 -8.84 -13.78 19.52
N ARG A 6 -9.31 -12.67 20.11
CA ARG A 6 -10.01 -12.69 21.42
C ARG A 6 -11.53 -12.85 21.31
N SER A 7 -12.14 -12.43 20.21
CA SER A 7 -13.60 -12.48 20.03
C SER A 7 -13.99 -12.35 18.57
N MET A 8 -15.21 -12.78 18.21
CA MET A 8 -15.82 -12.46 16.91
C MET A 8 -16.32 -11.00 16.93
N SER A 9 -15.44 -10.04 16.64
CA SER A 9 -15.88 -8.68 16.35
C SER A 9 -16.20 -8.54 14.87
N LEU A 10 -17.25 -7.75 14.56
CA LEU A 10 -17.55 -7.39 13.18
C LEU A 10 -16.62 -6.27 12.73
N TYR A 11 -16.33 -6.21 11.44
CA TYR A 11 -15.66 -5.04 10.87
C TYR A 11 -16.49 -3.78 11.08
N PRO A 12 -15.84 -2.61 11.28
CA PRO A 12 -16.53 -1.33 11.22
C PRO A 12 -17.28 -1.18 9.89
N ASP A 13 -18.40 -0.47 9.91
CA ASP A 13 -19.18 -0.18 8.72
C ASP A 13 -18.35 0.64 7.71
N SER A 14 -18.07 0.03 6.57
CA SER A 14 -17.25 0.62 5.51
C SER A 14 -17.51 -0.08 4.17
N TYR A 15 -17.21 0.61 3.08
CA TYR A 15 -17.24 0.02 1.74
C TYR A 15 -16.44 -1.31 1.69
N TYR A 16 -15.28 -1.35 2.30
CA TYR A 16 -14.42 -2.52 2.27
C TYR A 16 -15.01 -3.71 3.02
N ALA A 17 -15.66 -3.47 4.17
CA ALA A 17 -16.36 -4.52 4.91
C ALA A 17 -17.62 -5.00 4.18
N ALA A 18 -18.37 -4.08 3.56
CA ALA A 18 -19.58 -4.40 2.82
C ALA A 18 -19.32 -5.20 1.54
N SER A 19 -18.14 -5.02 0.92
CA SER A 19 -17.74 -5.69 -0.32
C SER A 19 -16.94 -6.98 -0.14
N LEU A 20 -16.79 -7.46 1.12
CA LEU A 20 -16.16 -8.76 1.39
C LEU A 20 -17.13 -9.92 1.16
N ASP A 21 -16.59 -11.03 0.68
CA ASP A 21 -17.23 -12.33 0.83
C ASP A 21 -17.03 -12.81 2.28
N LYS A 22 -18.14 -12.88 3.03
CA LYS A 22 -18.17 -13.16 4.47
C LYS A 22 -17.69 -14.57 4.86
N SER A 23 -17.41 -15.44 3.91
CA SER A 23 -17.03 -16.84 4.16
C SER A 23 -15.57 -17.05 4.58
N LYS A 24 -14.70 -16.03 4.53
CA LYS A 24 -13.25 -16.17 4.64
C LYS A 24 -12.60 -15.66 5.94
N THR A 25 -13.36 -15.37 6.99
CA THR A 25 -12.80 -14.83 8.23
C THR A 25 -12.86 -15.86 9.36
N SER A 26 -11.95 -16.83 9.38
CA SER A 26 -11.83 -17.73 10.53
C SER A 26 -10.47 -17.55 11.20
N SER A 27 -10.47 -17.25 12.48
CA SER A 27 -9.31 -17.32 13.36
C SER A 27 -9.69 -18.06 14.64
N SER A 28 -8.73 -18.77 15.24
CA SER A 28 -8.96 -19.46 16.50
C SER A 28 -8.75 -18.51 17.68
N THR A 29 -9.51 -18.68 18.74
CA THR A 29 -9.30 -17.96 19.99
C THR A 29 -8.11 -18.54 20.76
N LEU A 30 -7.33 -17.69 21.43
CA LEU A 30 -6.25 -18.13 22.32
C LEU A 30 -6.84 -18.70 23.58
N ASN A 31 -6.78 -20.03 23.75
CA ASN A 31 -7.36 -20.76 24.89
C ASN A 31 -6.31 -21.48 25.72
N GLU A 32 -5.08 -21.54 25.26
CA GLU A 32 -4.00 -22.32 25.86
C GLU A 32 -2.61 -21.70 25.58
N GLU A 33 -1.60 -22.17 26.27
CA GLU A 33 -0.21 -21.78 26.00
C GLU A 33 0.28 -22.36 24.67
N HIS A 34 0.91 -21.51 23.88
CA HIS A 34 1.50 -21.89 22.61
C HIS A 34 2.97 -21.49 22.60
N PRO A 35 3.92 -22.42 22.64
CA PRO A 35 5.33 -22.09 22.49
C PRO A 35 5.63 -21.58 21.08
N CYS A 36 6.36 -20.47 20.98
CA CYS A 36 6.77 -19.85 19.73
C CYS A 36 8.14 -19.17 19.89
N ASP A 37 8.83 -18.95 18.75
CA ASP A 37 10.07 -18.17 18.71
C ASP A 37 9.77 -16.67 18.65
N LEU A 38 8.65 -16.29 18.02
CA LEU A 38 8.22 -14.91 17.89
C LEU A 38 6.70 -14.79 18.08
N CYS A 39 6.28 -13.89 18.96
CA CYS A 39 4.90 -13.47 19.11
C CYS A 39 4.73 -12.07 18.53
N VAL A 40 3.89 -11.93 17.49
CA VAL A 40 3.54 -10.68 16.85
C VAL A 40 2.19 -10.20 17.34
N ILE A 41 2.09 -8.95 17.82
CA ILE A 41 0.85 -8.37 18.33
C ILE A 41 0.31 -7.37 17.30
N GLY A 42 -0.90 -7.64 16.80
CA GLY A 42 -1.63 -6.84 15.83
C GLY A 42 -1.65 -7.44 14.42
N GLY A 43 -2.85 -7.59 13.86
CA GLY A 43 -3.13 -8.19 12.54
C GLY A 43 -3.34 -7.17 11.43
N GLY A 44 -2.57 -6.07 11.45
CA GLY A 44 -2.48 -5.11 10.33
C GLY A 44 -1.32 -5.44 9.39
N PHE A 45 -1.07 -4.58 8.38
CA PHE A 45 0.01 -4.79 7.39
C PHE A 45 1.38 -5.04 8.02
N THR A 46 1.74 -4.27 9.05
CA THR A 46 3.03 -4.43 9.72
C THR A 46 3.15 -5.79 10.40
N GLY A 47 2.12 -6.20 11.17
CA GLY A 47 2.15 -7.48 11.88
C GLY A 47 2.14 -8.67 10.94
N LEU A 48 1.27 -8.64 9.91
CA LEU A 48 1.22 -9.69 8.89
C LEU A 48 2.55 -9.80 8.15
N SER A 49 3.13 -8.66 7.71
CA SER A 49 4.44 -8.64 7.06
C SER A 49 5.55 -9.22 7.95
N THR A 50 5.57 -8.82 9.23
CA THR A 50 6.55 -9.34 10.20
C THR A 50 6.38 -10.85 10.38
N ALA A 51 5.15 -11.34 10.51
CA ALA A 51 4.87 -12.75 10.68
C ALA A 51 5.30 -13.58 9.46
N ILE A 52 4.97 -13.11 8.24
CA ILE A 52 5.35 -13.77 6.99
C ILE A 52 6.86 -13.86 6.85
N GLU A 53 7.57 -12.73 6.96
CA GLU A 53 9.03 -12.70 6.78
C GLU A 53 9.78 -13.51 7.85
N SER A 54 9.26 -13.53 9.08
CA SER A 54 9.83 -14.34 10.14
C SER A 54 9.58 -15.84 9.93
N ALA A 55 8.39 -16.20 9.48
CA ALA A 55 8.06 -17.59 9.15
C ALA A 55 8.86 -18.10 7.94
N LYS A 56 9.08 -17.27 6.91
CA LYS A 56 9.97 -17.59 5.78
C LYS A 56 11.41 -17.87 6.21
N LYS A 57 11.84 -17.28 7.34
CA LYS A 57 13.17 -17.56 7.96
C LYS A 57 13.18 -18.79 8.87
N GLY A 58 12.09 -19.55 8.92
CA GLY A 58 11.99 -20.80 9.70
C GLY A 58 11.57 -20.61 11.16
N LEU A 59 11.23 -19.39 11.60
CA LEU A 59 10.76 -19.16 12.97
C LEU A 59 9.32 -19.68 13.14
N LYS A 60 9.04 -20.24 14.32
CA LYS A 60 7.69 -20.56 14.77
C LYS A 60 7.01 -19.28 15.24
N VAL A 61 6.12 -18.73 14.41
CA VAL A 61 5.48 -17.43 14.65
C VAL A 61 4.03 -17.59 15.07
N ILE A 62 3.62 -16.84 16.09
CA ILE A 62 2.22 -16.65 16.48
C ILE A 62 1.88 -15.17 16.31
N LEU A 63 0.76 -14.89 15.64
CA LEU A 63 0.21 -13.54 15.53
C LEU A 63 -1.07 -13.45 16.37
N LEU A 64 -1.12 -12.48 17.25
CA LEU A 64 -2.27 -12.16 18.09
C LEU A 64 -2.96 -10.91 17.58
N GLU A 65 -4.27 -10.98 17.35
CA GLU A 65 -5.10 -9.84 16.99
C GLU A 65 -6.24 -9.69 18.01
N GLN A 66 -6.44 -8.47 18.49
CA GLN A 66 -7.46 -8.18 19.48
C GLN A 66 -8.88 -8.33 18.92
N ASN A 67 -9.07 -7.95 17.67
CA ASN A 67 -10.36 -8.00 16.97
C ASN A 67 -10.31 -9.07 15.87
N ILE A 68 -10.25 -8.67 14.63
CA ILE A 68 -10.08 -9.51 13.44
C ILE A 68 -9.02 -8.90 12.54
N ILE A 69 -8.38 -9.71 11.70
CA ILE A 69 -7.32 -9.24 10.80
C ILE A 69 -7.82 -8.07 9.94
N GLY A 70 -7.01 -7.01 9.88
CA GLY A 70 -7.35 -5.81 9.12
C GLY A 70 -8.45 -4.93 9.74
N TRP A 71 -8.88 -5.17 10.97
CA TRP A 71 -9.89 -4.36 11.63
C TRP A 71 -9.51 -2.89 11.78
N GLY A 72 -8.24 -2.61 12.00
CA GLY A 72 -7.68 -1.26 12.16
C GLY A 72 -7.51 -0.50 10.84
N ALA A 73 -6.57 0.43 10.82
CA ALA A 73 -6.27 1.30 9.68
C ALA A 73 -5.90 0.54 8.41
N SER A 74 -5.25 -0.64 8.55
CA SER A 74 -4.82 -1.45 7.40
C SER A 74 -5.99 -1.94 6.53
N GLY A 75 -7.17 -2.17 7.10
CA GLY A 75 -8.35 -2.55 6.34
C GLY A 75 -9.29 -1.39 5.98
N ARG A 76 -8.93 -0.14 6.34
CA ARG A 76 -9.79 1.06 6.22
C ARG A 76 -9.11 2.26 5.58
N ASN A 77 -7.94 2.08 4.99
CA ASN A 77 -7.25 3.12 4.23
C ASN A 77 -7.80 3.20 2.80
N GLY A 78 -7.37 4.20 2.02
CA GLY A 78 -7.84 4.38 0.65
C GLY A 78 -7.31 3.38 -0.36
N GLY A 79 -6.40 2.49 0.03
CA GLY A 79 -5.82 1.46 -0.84
C GLY A 79 -4.85 1.96 -1.89
N GLN A 80 -4.48 3.24 -1.87
CA GLN A 80 -3.53 3.80 -2.82
C GLN A 80 -2.12 3.25 -2.58
N ILE A 81 -1.44 2.95 -3.67
CA ILE A 81 -0.04 2.51 -3.70
C ILE A 81 0.74 3.60 -4.44
N TRP A 82 1.60 4.31 -3.72
CA TRP A 82 2.48 5.32 -4.26
C TRP A 82 3.92 5.00 -3.95
N ASN A 83 4.79 5.27 -4.90
CA ASN A 83 6.22 4.98 -4.83
C ASN A 83 7.09 6.17 -4.42
N ASP A 84 6.52 7.10 -3.68
CA ASP A 84 7.24 8.24 -3.08
C ASP A 84 7.01 8.26 -1.56
N VAL A 85 7.77 9.06 -0.85
CA VAL A 85 7.61 9.28 0.58
C VAL A 85 6.59 10.39 0.85
N ALA A 86 5.93 10.34 2.00
CA ALA A 86 4.82 11.24 2.32
C ALA A 86 5.13 12.75 2.21
N TRP A 87 6.38 13.15 2.41
CA TRP A 87 6.82 14.55 2.34
C TRP A 87 7.41 14.95 0.99
N GLY A 88 7.51 14.01 0.05
CA GLY A 88 8.26 14.16 -1.20
C GLY A 88 9.76 13.92 -1.02
N ILE A 89 10.33 13.23 -1.98
CA ILE A 89 11.75 12.84 -1.92
C ILE A 89 12.70 14.06 -2.03
N ASP A 90 12.28 15.11 -2.71
CA ASP A 90 13.04 16.36 -2.83
C ASP A 90 13.19 17.08 -1.47
N VAL A 91 12.16 17.01 -0.60
CA VAL A 91 12.21 17.56 0.76
C VAL A 91 13.18 16.77 1.63
N ILE A 92 13.17 15.45 1.50
CA ILE A 92 14.12 14.58 2.20
C ILE A 92 15.56 14.89 1.76
N GLU A 93 15.79 15.04 0.46
CA GLU A 93 17.11 15.36 -0.08
C GLU A 93 17.62 16.72 0.45
N LYS A 94 16.80 17.74 0.40
CA LYS A 94 17.16 19.09 0.91
C LYS A 94 17.50 19.08 2.41
N LYS A 95 16.79 18.27 3.20
CA LYS A 95 16.93 18.28 4.65
C LYS A 95 18.02 17.33 5.16
N TYR A 96 18.18 16.18 4.55
CA TYR A 96 19.02 15.10 5.04
C TYR A 96 20.11 14.65 4.08
N GLY A 97 20.16 15.23 2.90
CA GLY A 97 21.16 14.95 1.87
C GLY A 97 20.79 13.82 0.92
N GLU A 98 21.50 13.79 -0.20
CA GLU A 98 21.25 12.90 -1.33
C GLU A 98 21.34 11.41 -0.99
N SER A 99 22.34 11.04 -0.17
CA SER A 99 22.57 9.63 0.18
C SER A 99 21.37 9.02 0.92
N LEU A 100 20.77 9.77 1.85
CA LEU A 100 19.56 9.29 2.55
C LEU A 100 18.36 9.29 1.63
N ALA A 101 18.17 10.34 0.82
CA ALA A 101 17.09 10.41 -0.15
C ALA A 101 17.11 9.21 -1.12
N MET A 102 18.27 8.88 -1.67
CA MET A 102 18.42 7.72 -2.56
C MET A 102 18.05 6.39 -1.86
N LYS A 103 18.46 6.21 -0.61
CA LYS A 103 18.08 5.01 0.17
C LYS A 103 16.57 4.95 0.41
N MET A 104 15.95 6.06 0.77
CA MET A 104 14.50 6.11 1.01
C MET A 104 13.71 5.91 -0.28
N TRP A 105 14.17 6.47 -1.40
CA TRP A 105 13.60 6.22 -2.71
C TRP A 105 13.62 4.71 -3.04
N ASN A 106 14.77 4.08 -2.94
CA ASN A 106 14.91 2.64 -3.22
C ASN A 106 14.02 1.78 -2.30
N ILE A 107 13.89 2.14 -1.01
CA ILE A 107 12.98 1.46 -0.08
C ILE A 107 11.53 1.61 -0.53
N SER A 108 11.11 2.80 -0.98
CA SER A 108 9.74 3.02 -1.42
C SER A 108 9.42 2.25 -2.71
N GLN A 109 10.36 2.19 -3.67
CA GLN A 109 10.20 1.33 -4.86
C GLN A 109 10.08 -0.14 -4.47
N SER A 110 11.01 -0.64 -3.65
CA SER A 110 10.97 -2.04 -3.19
C SER A 110 9.69 -2.38 -2.40
N ALA A 111 9.08 -1.40 -1.73
CA ALA A 111 7.82 -1.61 -1.02
C ALA A 111 6.64 -1.81 -1.99
N VAL A 112 6.63 -1.13 -3.13
CA VAL A 112 5.63 -1.34 -4.20
C VAL A 112 5.84 -2.71 -4.83
N ASP A 113 7.08 -3.06 -5.20
CA ASP A 113 7.42 -4.35 -5.78
C ASP A 113 7.00 -5.50 -4.85
N LEU A 114 7.25 -5.37 -3.54
CA LEU A 114 6.87 -6.37 -2.54
C LEU A 114 5.35 -6.59 -2.47
N ILE A 115 4.54 -5.55 -2.70
CA ILE A 115 3.07 -5.72 -2.77
C ILE A 115 2.73 -6.61 -3.96
N ASP A 116 3.33 -6.37 -5.12
CA ASP A 116 3.09 -7.15 -6.33
C ASP A 116 3.55 -8.59 -6.20
N GLU A 117 4.73 -8.79 -5.64
CA GLU A 117 5.27 -10.13 -5.34
C GLU A 117 4.32 -10.91 -4.42
N ARG A 118 3.82 -10.30 -3.35
CA ARG A 118 2.88 -10.95 -2.42
C ARG A 118 1.52 -11.22 -3.03
N VAL A 119 1.01 -10.30 -3.83
CA VAL A 119 -0.25 -10.51 -4.56
C VAL A 119 -0.14 -11.73 -5.47
N ALA A 120 1.00 -11.89 -6.15
CA ALA A 120 1.27 -13.03 -7.00
C ALA A 120 1.57 -14.32 -6.19
N GLU A 121 2.45 -14.25 -5.20
CA GLU A 121 2.88 -15.41 -4.38
C GLU A 121 1.71 -16.08 -3.64
N PHE A 122 0.81 -15.25 -3.07
CA PHE A 122 -0.33 -15.73 -2.28
C PHE A 122 -1.65 -15.74 -3.06
N GLU A 123 -1.60 -15.47 -4.38
CA GLU A 123 -2.78 -15.44 -5.27
C GLU A 123 -3.91 -14.55 -4.73
N ILE A 124 -3.55 -13.34 -4.22
CA ILE A 124 -4.48 -12.45 -3.53
C ILE A 124 -5.39 -11.73 -4.53
N ASN A 125 -6.67 -12.07 -4.52
CA ASN A 125 -7.67 -11.30 -5.27
C ASN A 125 -8.12 -10.07 -4.48
N CYS A 126 -7.38 -8.97 -4.60
CA CYS A 126 -7.61 -7.71 -3.90
C CYS A 126 -7.98 -6.55 -4.83
N ASP A 127 -8.53 -6.82 -6.00
CA ASP A 127 -8.96 -5.80 -7.00
C ASP A 127 -7.82 -4.82 -7.37
N LYS A 128 -6.56 -5.27 -7.34
CA LYS A 128 -5.41 -4.42 -7.65
C LYS A 128 -5.49 -3.88 -9.08
N ARG A 129 -5.25 -2.57 -9.21
CA ARG A 129 -5.13 -1.87 -10.49
C ARG A 129 -3.86 -1.02 -10.48
N ASN A 130 -3.16 -1.00 -11.60
CA ASN A 130 -1.97 -0.17 -11.79
C ASN A 130 -2.35 1.19 -12.35
N GLY A 131 -1.51 2.18 -12.06
CA GLY A 131 -1.65 3.55 -12.48
C GLY A 131 -2.43 4.42 -11.49
N GLY A 132 -2.00 5.67 -11.40
CA GLY A 132 -2.66 6.71 -10.62
C GLY A 132 -2.45 8.07 -11.28
N ILE A 133 -3.49 8.93 -11.25
CA ILE A 133 -3.42 10.26 -11.85
C ILE A 133 -3.44 11.32 -10.76
N HIS A 134 -2.44 12.19 -10.77
CA HIS A 134 -2.48 13.46 -10.06
C HIS A 134 -2.96 14.56 -11.02
N ALA A 135 -4.20 15.00 -10.86
CA ALA A 135 -4.80 16.03 -11.71
C ALA A 135 -4.41 17.43 -11.24
N ALA A 136 -3.94 18.27 -12.16
CA ALA A 136 -3.52 19.64 -11.87
C ALA A 136 -4.72 20.60 -11.87
N THR A 137 -4.94 21.28 -10.75
CA THR A 137 -6.03 22.26 -10.58
C THR A 137 -5.68 23.65 -11.10
N SER A 138 -4.43 23.89 -11.51
CA SER A 138 -3.94 25.15 -12.06
C SER A 138 -2.77 24.92 -13.01
N ALA A 139 -2.48 25.93 -13.86
CA ALA A 139 -1.32 25.90 -14.73
C ALA A 139 0.02 25.82 -13.94
N ASN A 140 0.09 26.49 -12.79
CA ASN A 140 1.27 26.43 -11.92
C ASN A 140 1.48 25.00 -11.39
N LYS A 141 0.40 24.33 -10.99
CA LYS A 141 0.48 22.95 -10.51
C LYS A 141 0.92 21.98 -11.62
N MET A 142 0.48 22.23 -12.85
CA MET A 142 0.95 21.47 -14.01
C MET A 142 2.45 21.59 -14.21
N LYS A 143 2.98 22.82 -14.13
CA LYS A 143 4.42 23.09 -14.23
C LYS A 143 5.22 22.44 -13.09
N GLU A 144 4.67 22.38 -11.88
CA GLU A 144 5.29 21.63 -10.77
C GLU A 144 5.39 20.14 -11.11
N TYR A 145 4.35 19.53 -11.67
CA TYR A 145 4.36 18.11 -12.06
C TYR A 145 5.35 17.83 -13.19
N GLU A 146 5.47 18.72 -14.17
CA GLU A 146 6.46 18.62 -15.24
C GLU A 146 7.89 18.63 -14.67
N ASN A 147 8.17 19.58 -13.76
CA ASN A 147 9.47 19.68 -13.09
C ASN A 147 9.78 18.44 -12.22
N ASP A 148 8.80 17.95 -11.48
CA ASP A 148 8.94 16.74 -10.64
C ASP A 148 9.22 15.50 -11.50
N SER A 149 8.55 15.38 -12.63
CA SER A 149 8.80 14.29 -13.59
C SER A 149 10.23 14.31 -14.13
N ILE A 150 10.71 15.49 -14.53
CA ILE A 150 12.09 15.67 -15.02
C ILE A 150 13.08 15.35 -13.90
N TYR A 151 12.84 15.86 -12.70
CA TYR A 151 13.69 15.62 -11.54
C TYR A 151 13.78 14.13 -11.20
N LYS A 152 12.66 13.43 -11.08
CA LYS A 152 12.62 12.00 -10.77
C LYS A 152 13.28 11.14 -11.85
N ARG A 153 13.05 11.48 -13.11
CA ARG A 153 13.72 10.80 -14.23
C ARG A 153 15.24 10.97 -14.19
N ASN A 154 15.72 12.20 -14.04
CA ASN A 154 17.15 12.50 -14.09
C ASN A 154 17.90 12.01 -12.86
N LYS A 155 17.28 12.09 -11.69
CA LYS A 155 17.92 11.81 -10.41
C LYS A 155 17.82 10.34 -10.01
N TYR A 156 16.65 9.74 -10.22
CA TYR A 156 16.32 8.41 -9.73
C TYR A 156 16.09 7.39 -10.87
N GLY A 157 16.17 7.80 -12.13
CA GLY A 157 15.90 6.93 -13.26
C GLY A 157 14.44 6.49 -13.37
N TYR A 158 13.51 7.26 -12.77
CA TYR A 158 12.11 6.89 -12.73
C TYR A 158 11.36 7.33 -13.99
N GLU A 159 11.05 6.38 -14.87
CA GLU A 159 10.45 6.62 -16.18
C GLU A 159 8.94 6.33 -16.24
N GLN A 160 8.30 6.02 -15.12
CA GLN A 160 6.90 5.63 -15.08
C GLN A 160 5.92 6.84 -15.10
N LEU A 161 6.45 8.08 -15.09
CA LEU A 161 5.66 9.29 -15.09
C LEU A 161 5.37 9.77 -16.53
N GLU A 162 4.09 9.91 -16.84
CA GLU A 162 3.59 10.41 -18.12
C GLU A 162 2.81 11.70 -17.91
N ILE A 163 3.20 12.75 -18.62
CA ILE A 163 2.50 14.03 -18.59
C ILE A 163 1.26 13.94 -19.46
N LEU A 164 0.10 14.22 -18.89
CA LEU A 164 -1.17 14.27 -19.57
C LEU A 164 -1.60 15.72 -19.77
N ASP A 165 -1.96 16.07 -21.01
CA ASP A 165 -2.54 17.36 -21.31
C ASP A 165 -3.98 17.48 -20.78
N ARG A 166 -4.58 18.67 -20.97
CA ARG A 166 -5.96 18.94 -20.51
C ARG A 166 -7.00 18.03 -21.15
N LYS A 167 -6.81 17.65 -22.42
CA LYS A 167 -7.74 16.81 -23.17
C LYS A 167 -7.65 15.37 -22.70
N GLU A 168 -6.43 14.88 -22.52
CA GLU A 168 -6.15 13.53 -22.02
C GLU A 168 -6.67 13.33 -20.59
N VAL A 169 -6.37 14.24 -19.66
CA VAL A 169 -6.93 14.18 -18.30
C VAL A 169 -8.45 14.28 -18.29
N SER A 170 -9.03 15.12 -19.17
CA SER A 170 -10.48 15.22 -19.27
C SER A 170 -11.14 13.92 -19.75
N TYR A 171 -10.46 13.17 -20.61
CA TYR A 171 -10.91 11.86 -21.07
C TYR A 171 -10.82 10.83 -19.94
N GLU A 172 -9.66 10.74 -19.27
CA GLU A 172 -9.40 9.76 -18.22
C GLU A 172 -10.29 9.96 -16.97
N ILE A 173 -10.50 11.22 -16.56
CA ILE A 173 -11.23 11.55 -15.31
C ILE A 173 -12.73 11.85 -15.59
N GLY A 174 -13.11 12.12 -16.83
CA GLY A 174 -14.48 12.53 -17.19
C GLY A 174 -14.79 13.97 -16.76
N SER A 175 -13.79 14.83 -16.55
CA SER A 175 -13.97 16.21 -16.06
C SER A 175 -13.09 17.21 -16.80
N LYS A 176 -13.67 18.36 -17.18
CA LYS A 176 -12.96 19.47 -17.86
C LYS A 176 -12.35 20.50 -16.90
N LEU A 177 -12.41 20.25 -15.59
CA LEU A 177 -11.97 21.23 -14.57
C LEU A 177 -10.44 21.31 -14.43
N TYR A 178 -9.71 20.28 -14.86
CA TYR A 178 -8.27 20.18 -14.66
C TYR A 178 -7.49 20.77 -15.84
N TYR A 179 -6.30 21.29 -15.53
CA TYR A 179 -5.39 21.88 -16.52
C TYR A 179 -4.53 20.85 -17.26
N GLY A 180 -4.42 19.66 -16.71
CA GLY A 180 -3.62 18.55 -17.14
C GLY A 180 -3.35 17.66 -15.93
N GLY A 181 -2.35 16.80 -16.00
CA GLY A 181 -1.98 15.94 -14.89
C GLY A 181 -0.73 15.14 -15.16
N ILE A 182 -0.41 14.29 -14.21
CA ILE A 182 0.64 13.29 -14.35
C ILE A 182 0.06 11.92 -14.05
N LEU A 183 0.20 10.99 -14.97
CA LEU A 183 -0.09 9.58 -14.78
C LEU A 183 1.17 8.88 -14.31
N ASP A 184 1.11 8.28 -13.14
CA ASP A 184 2.17 7.42 -12.63
C ASP A 184 1.78 5.96 -12.86
N ARG A 185 2.47 5.29 -13.79
CA ARG A 185 2.22 3.88 -14.13
C ARG A 185 2.79 2.90 -13.12
N GLY A 186 3.77 3.34 -12.30
CA GLY A 186 4.31 2.57 -11.20
C GLY A 186 3.48 2.67 -9.91
N ALA A 187 2.52 3.58 -9.87
CA ALA A 187 1.54 3.67 -8.79
C ALA A 187 0.35 2.73 -9.01
N GLY A 188 -0.59 2.70 -8.06
CA GLY A 188 -1.80 1.91 -8.21
C GLY A 188 -2.73 2.02 -7.02
N HIS A 189 -3.71 1.12 -6.99
CA HIS A 189 -4.58 0.93 -5.84
C HIS A 189 -5.04 -0.52 -5.73
N LEU A 190 -5.47 -0.88 -4.54
CA LEU A 190 -6.03 -2.19 -4.24
C LEU A 190 -7.14 -2.07 -3.17
N HIS A 191 -7.87 -3.14 -2.97
CA HIS A 191 -8.81 -3.27 -1.87
C HIS A 191 -8.04 -3.67 -0.58
N PRO A 192 -7.81 -2.73 0.36
CA PRO A 192 -6.85 -2.94 1.44
C PRO A 192 -7.25 -4.07 2.39
N LEU A 193 -8.55 -4.25 2.64
CA LEU A 193 -9.02 -5.31 3.51
C LEU A 193 -8.89 -6.70 2.87
N LYS A 194 -9.17 -6.84 1.56
CA LYS A 194 -8.91 -8.09 0.83
C LYS A 194 -7.43 -8.42 0.81
N TYR A 195 -6.57 -7.40 0.65
CA TYR A 195 -5.13 -7.60 0.72
C TYR A 195 -4.67 -8.08 2.11
N CYS A 196 -5.16 -7.45 3.21
CA CYS A 196 -4.90 -7.95 4.56
C CYS A 196 -5.28 -9.41 4.75
N LEU A 197 -6.48 -9.78 4.29
CA LEU A 197 -6.99 -11.14 4.43
C LEU A 197 -6.22 -12.14 3.54
N GLY A 198 -5.75 -11.70 2.40
CA GLY A 198 -4.94 -12.53 1.51
C GLY A 198 -3.53 -12.81 2.04
N LEU A 199 -3.02 -11.96 2.95
CA LEU A 199 -1.75 -12.18 3.64
C LEU A 199 -1.85 -13.16 4.83
N MET A 200 -3.07 -13.58 5.19
CA MET A 200 -3.35 -14.48 6.32
C MET A 200 -3.09 -15.96 5.97
#